data_f58743bbdeb1f4cecac4152b9d68a5b0
#
_entry.id   f58743bbdeb1f4cecac4152b9d68a5b0
#
_cell.length_a   1.000
_cell.length_b   1.000
_cell.length_c   1.000
_cell.angle_alpha   90.00
_cell.angle_beta   90.00
_cell.angle_gamma   90.00
#
_symmetry.space_group_name_H-M   'P 1'
#
loop_
_entity.id
_entity.type
_entity.pdbx_description
1 polymer ?
#
loop_
_entity_poly.entity_id
_entity_poly.type
_entity_poly.pdbx_seq_one_letter_code
_entity_poly.pdbx_strand_id
1 'polypeptide(L)'
;FDLFVRSNRGILVTPEGEEFLGYARQVTEQFTLLTSRYIDKQVKEKFSVSMQHYTFAVKAFVETVKQAGMEQYEFAAHETTTYDVLENVKNFRSEIGVLYLNDFNEKVMEKIIREHGLEFIELFSCDTYVYLWSGHPLAGQEVISMEELDAYPCLSFDQGEHHSLYLAEEMKSTYDYKRLIKANDRATLLNLMRGLNAYTLCSGIICEELYGSDYMAIPLKETEKMRI
;
A
#
# COMPACT_ATOMS: atom_id res chain seq x y z
N PHE A 1 27.97 -21.27 -5.78
CA PHE A 1 26.74 -20.74 -6.42
C PHE A 1 27.08 -19.48 -7.20
N ASP A 2 26.38 -19.25 -8.30
CA ASP A 2 26.60 -18.08 -9.16
C ASP A 2 25.56 -17.00 -8.81
N LEU A 3 26.03 -15.79 -8.49
CA LEU A 3 25.16 -14.66 -8.20
C LEU A 3 24.56 -14.05 -9.47
N PHE A 4 25.26 -14.21 -10.61
CA PHE A 4 24.88 -13.63 -11.89
C PHE A 4 25.08 -14.63 -13.03
N VAL A 5 24.19 -14.59 -13.99
CA VAL A 5 24.34 -15.31 -15.27
C VAL A 5 24.45 -14.32 -16.43
N ARG A 6 25.31 -14.60 -17.37
CA ARG A 6 25.43 -13.84 -18.63
C ARG A 6 24.40 -14.35 -19.64
N SER A 7 23.70 -13.44 -20.25
CA SER A 7 22.79 -13.71 -21.36
C SER A 7 23.17 -12.87 -22.58
N ASN A 8 22.59 -13.15 -23.73
CA ASN A 8 22.74 -12.31 -24.92
C ASN A 8 22.16 -10.90 -24.78
N ARG A 9 21.43 -10.64 -23.69
CA ARG A 9 20.82 -9.34 -23.36
C ARG A 9 21.48 -8.64 -22.18
N GLY A 10 22.59 -9.19 -21.65
CA GLY A 10 23.32 -8.62 -20.53
C GLY A 10 23.50 -9.60 -19.37
N ILE A 11 23.66 -9.05 -18.17
CA ILE A 11 23.83 -9.82 -16.93
C ILE A 11 22.49 -9.87 -16.20
N LEU A 12 22.09 -11.05 -15.78
CA LEU A 12 20.90 -11.29 -14.96
C LEU A 12 21.34 -11.79 -13.59
N VAL A 13 20.63 -11.37 -12.55
CA VAL A 13 20.80 -11.88 -11.18
C VAL A 13 20.12 -13.25 -11.10
N THR A 14 20.73 -14.21 -10.43
CA THR A 14 20.13 -15.52 -10.17
C THR A 14 19.18 -15.44 -8.96
N PRO A 15 18.30 -16.44 -8.73
CA PRO A 15 17.51 -16.50 -7.49
C PRO A 15 18.39 -16.47 -6.23
N GLU A 16 19.50 -17.22 -6.24
CA GLU A 16 20.50 -17.21 -5.17
C GLU A 16 21.20 -15.86 -5.05
N GLY A 17 21.37 -15.16 -6.18
CA GLY A 17 21.89 -13.79 -6.23
C GLY A 17 20.94 -12.79 -5.58
N GLU A 18 19.64 -12.89 -5.80
CA GLU A 18 18.65 -12.03 -5.15
C GLU A 18 18.61 -12.27 -3.64
N GLU A 19 18.65 -13.52 -3.19
CA GLU A 19 18.73 -13.85 -1.77
C GLU A 19 20.00 -13.26 -1.14
N PHE A 20 21.16 -13.45 -1.79
CA PHE A 20 22.44 -12.88 -1.33
C PHE A 20 22.38 -11.36 -1.25
N LEU A 21 21.81 -10.69 -2.24
CA LEU A 21 21.67 -9.24 -2.25
C LEU A 21 20.77 -8.75 -1.11
N GLY A 22 19.74 -9.52 -0.72
CA GLY A 22 18.92 -9.24 0.46
C GLY A 22 19.79 -9.18 1.74
N TYR A 23 20.57 -10.22 2.01
CA TYR A 23 21.48 -10.24 3.17
C TYR A 23 22.60 -9.19 3.07
N ALA A 24 23.16 -8.96 1.87
CA ALA A 24 24.20 -7.96 1.68
C ALA A 24 23.69 -6.53 1.98
N ARG A 25 22.45 -6.22 1.63
CA ARG A 25 21.83 -4.93 1.99
C ARG A 25 21.73 -4.77 3.51
N GLN A 26 21.27 -5.81 4.24
CA GLN A 26 21.21 -5.78 5.70
C GLN A 26 22.58 -5.44 6.31
N VAL A 27 23.62 -6.17 5.89
CA VAL A 27 24.98 -5.96 6.39
C VAL A 27 25.47 -4.55 6.09
N THR A 28 25.21 -4.06 4.87
CA THR A 28 25.62 -2.73 4.44
C THR A 28 24.90 -1.64 5.23
N GLU A 29 23.61 -1.81 5.50
CA GLU A 29 22.84 -0.85 6.31
C GLU A 29 23.30 -0.83 7.75
N GLN A 30 23.49 -2.01 8.37
CA GLN A 30 24.04 -2.09 9.73
C GLN A 30 25.45 -1.49 9.81
N PHE A 31 26.27 -1.71 8.79
CA PHE A 31 27.60 -1.10 8.71
C PHE A 31 27.52 0.41 8.55
N THR A 32 26.59 0.91 7.73
CA THR A 32 26.36 2.36 7.55
C THR A 32 25.88 2.99 8.85
N LEU A 33 24.94 2.37 9.57
CA LEU A 33 24.49 2.83 10.87
C LEU A 33 25.63 2.88 11.89
N LEU A 34 26.51 1.89 11.89
CA LEU A 34 27.64 1.82 12.78
C LEU A 34 28.69 2.88 12.45
N THR A 35 29.03 3.07 11.18
CA THR A 35 30.01 4.10 10.75
C THR A 35 29.45 5.49 10.96
N SER A 36 28.20 5.76 10.63
CA SER A 36 27.59 7.07 10.83
C SER A 36 27.51 7.42 12.32
N ARG A 37 27.15 6.45 13.20
CA ARG A 37 27.03 6.68 14.64
C ARG A 37 28.36 6.91 15.35
N TYR A 38 29.45 6.24 14.92
CA TYR A 38 30.71 6.23 15.64
C TYR A 38 31.84 6.96 14.93
N ILE A 39 31.77 7.15 13.61
CA ILE A 39 32.83 7.76 12.81
C ILE A 39 32.43 9.16 12.31
N ASP A 40 31.27 9.30 11.67
CA ASP A 40 30.95 10.55 10.96
C ASP A 40 30.25 11.61 11.82
N LYS A 41 29.80 11.27 13.03
CA LYS A 41 29.10 12.17 13.99
C LYS A 41 27.92 12.98 13.44
N GLN A 42 27.55 12.81 12.18
CA GLN A 42 26.37 13.40 11.55
C GLN A 42 25.47 12.28 11.02
N VAL A 43 24.69 11.68 11.93
CA VAL A 43 23.77 10.61 11.57
C VAL A 43 22.46 11.23 11.12
N LYS A 44 22.16 11.14 9.83
CA LYS A 44 20.78 11.24 9.40
C LYS A 44 20.05 9.98 9.85
N GLU A 45 19.02 10.12 10.66
CA GLU A 45 18.14 8.99 10.91
C GLU A 45 17.41 8.60 9.64
N LYS A 46 17.37 7.29 9.38
CA LYS A 46 16.66 6.74 8.23
C LYS A 46 15.46 5.96 8.73
N PHE A 47 14.36 6.14 8.07
CA PHE A 47 13.13 5.39 8.30
C PHE A 47 12.32 5.33 7.01
N SER A 48 11.90 4.16 6.61
CA SER A 48 11.07 3.99 5.43
C SER A 48 9.86 3.09 5.69
N VAL A 49 8.75 3.44 5.09
CA VAL A 49 7.50 2.72 5.16
C VAL A 49 7.04 2.41 3.73
N SER A 50 6.71 1.15 3.47
CA SER A 50 5.97 0.77 2.27
C SER A 50 4.51 0.52 2.62
N MET A 51 3.60 1.02 1.81
CA MET A 51 2.16 0.94 2.09
C MET A 51 1.34 0.78 0.83
N GLN A 52 0.21 0.12 0.94
CA GLN A 52 -0.86 0.25 -0.03
C GLN A 52 -1.39 1.70 -0.01
N HIS A 53 -2.25 2.06 -0.94
CA HIS A 53 -2.67 3.46 -1.13
C HIS A 53 -3.65 3.95 -0.03
N TYR A 54 -3.18 4.04 1.21
CA TYR A 54 -3.97 4.47 2.38
C TYR A 54 -3.62 5.88 2.84
N THR A 55 -4.59 6.78 2.81
CA THR A 55 -4.43 8.17 3.29
C THR A 55 -4.09 8.25 4.77
N PHE A 56 -4.65 7.37 5.60
CA PHE A 56 -4.36 7.32 7.03
C PHE A 56 -2.89 6.94 7.31
N ALA A 57 -2.30 6.06 6.49
CA ALA A 57 -0.90 5.67 6.65
C ALA A 57 0.04 6.84 6.29
N VAL A 58 -0.29 7.58 5.24
CA VAL A 58 0.42 8.83 4.89
C VAL A 58 0.31 9.85 6.02
N LYS A 59 -0.89 10.04 6.61
CA LYS A 59 -1.07 10.94 7.76
C LYS A 59 -0.23 10.50 8.96
N ALA A 60 -0.25 9.21 9.29
CA ALA A 60 0.57 8.67 10.38
C ALA A 60 2.07 8.91 10.13
N PHE A 61 2.53 8.73 8.90
CA PHE A 61 3.91 9.03 8.51
C PHE A 61 4.24 10.52 8.70
N VAL A 62 3.37 11.44 8.27
CA VAL A 62 3.53 12.89 8.48
C VAL A 62 3.65 13.21 9.96
N GLU A 63 2.80 12.65 10.82
CA GLU A 63 2.87 12.88 12.26
C GLU A 63 4.16 12.28 12.88
N THR A 64 4.61 11.14 12.39
CA THR A 64 5.90 10.54 12.80
C THR A 64 7.06 11.49 12.47
N VAL A 65 7.10 12.05 11.27
CA VAL A 65 8.12 13.03 10.86
C VAL A 65 8.10 14.27 11.76
N LYS A 66 6.90 14.81 12.05
CA LYS A 66 6.77 15.97 12.95
C LYS A 66 7.24 15.70 14.37
N GLN A 67 6.96 14.48 14.89
CA GLN A 67 7.32 14.09 16.25
C GLN A 67 8.80 13.71 16.39
N ALA A 68 9.44 13.30 15.30
CA ALA A 68 10.85 12.90 15.31
C ALA A 68 11.78 14.02 15.82
N GLY A 69 11.41 15.29 15.62
CA GLY A 69 12.09 16.45 16.21
C GLY A 69 13.57 16.59 15.82
N MET A 70 13.99 15.90 14.76
CA MET A 70 15.39 15.81 14.34
C MET A 70 15.74 16.90 13.36
N GLU A 71 16.95 17.44 13.48
CA GLU A 71 17.46 18.43 12.52
C GLU A 71 17.86 17.77 11.18
N GLN A 72 18.25 16.49 11.20
CA GLN A 72 18.69 15.76 10.00
C GLN A 72 18.09 14.35 9.96
N TYR A 73 17.31 14.09 8.91
CA TYR A 73 16.73 12.77 8.63
C TYR A 73 16.63 12.51 7.13
N GLU A 74 16.47 11.24 6.78
CA GLU A 74 16.17 10.76 5.43
C GLU A 74 15.06 9.72 5.57
N PHE A 75 13.81 10.17 5.51
CA PHE A 75 12.63 9.32 5.64
C PHE A 75 11.97 9.11 4.29
N ALA A 76 11.45 7.91 4.04
CA ALA A 76 10.80 7.56 2.79
C ALA A 76 9.43 6.92 3.03
N ALA A 77 8.43 7.32 2.25
CA ALA A 77 7.12 6.70 2.19
C ALA A 77 6.88 6.22 0.76
N HIS A 78 6.63 4.92 0.60
CA HIS A 78 6.41 4.27 -0.69
C HIS A 78 4.97 3.77 -0.76
N GLU A 79 4.11 4.46 -1.54
CA GLU A 79 2.82 3.90 -1.94
C GLU A 79 3.08 2.97 -3.12
N THR A 80 2.74 1.69 -2.98
CA THR A 80 3.07 0.67 -3.98
C THR A 80 2.15 -0.54 -3.90
N THR A 81 2.32 -1.50 -4.80
CA THR A 81 1.52 -2.74 -4.86
C THR A 81 1.68 -3.57 -3.60
N THR A 82 0.69 -4.39 -3.28
CA THR A 82 0.75 -5.32 -2.13
C THR A 82 1.98 -6.22 -2.16
N TYR A 83 2.34 -6.73 -3.34
CA TYR A 83 3.53 -7.55 -3.52
C TYR A 83 4.80 -6.76 -3.19
N ASP A 84 4.92 -5.54 -3.70
CA ASP A 84 6.10 -4.70 -3.46
C ASP A 84 6.20 -4.23 -2.00
N VAL A 85 5.06 -4.04 -1.31
CA VAL A 85 5.07 -3.79 0.15
C VAL A 85 5.79 -4.91 0.87
N LEU A 86 5.43 -6.18 0.59
CA LEU A 86 6.05 -7.35 1.21
C LEU A 86 7.53 -7.50 0.83
N GLU A 87 7.86 -7.35 -0.45
CA GLU A 87 9.24 -7.46 -0.93
C GLU A 87 10.13 -6.32 -0.37
N ASN A 88 9.60 -5.10 -0.22
CA ASN A 88 10.36 -4.00 0.34
C ASN A 88 10.72 -4.25 1.81
N VAL A 89 9.79 -4.79 2.61
CA VAL A 89 10.06 -5.12 4.02
C VAL A 89 11.00 -6.33 4.11
N LYS A 90 10.75 -7.39 3.36
CA LYS A 90 11.61 -8.58 3.31
C LYS A 90 13.06 -8.22 2.95
N ASN A 91 13.24 -7.32 1.98
CA ASN A 91 14.55 -6.90 1.49
C ASN A 91 15.12 -5.70 2.23
N PHE A 92 14.53 -5.29 3.37
CA PHE A 92 14.97 -4.16 4.19
C PHE A 92 15.08 -2.83 3.45
N ARG A 93 14.24 -2.64 2.43
CA ARG A 93 14.04 -1.32 1.80
C ARG A 93 13.09 -0.46 2.60
N SER A 94 12.26 -1.10 3.43
CA SER A 94 11.37 -0.45 4.37
C SER A 94 11.38 -1.22 5.68
N GLU A 95 11.35 -0.51 6.81
CA GLU A 95 11.31 -1.08 8.15
C GLU A 95 9.96 -1.70 8.46
N ILE A 96 8.88 -1.11 7.90
CA ILE A 96 7.52 -1.61 8.06
C ILE A 96 6.76 -1.56 6.74
N GLY A 97 5.77 -2.46 6.63
CA GLY A 97 4.77 -2.48 5.56
C GLY A 97 3.37 -2.26 6.12
N VAL A 98 2.53 -1.50 5.43
CA VAL A 98 1.12 -1.30 5.81
C VAL A 98 0.24 -1.89 4.70
N LEU A 99 -0.53 -2.91 5.05
CA LEU A 99 -1.45 -3.60 4.16
C LEU A 99 -2.69 -4.07 4.93
N TYR A 100 -3.70 -4.59 4.23
CA TYR A 100 -4.89 -5.13 4.88
C TYR A 100 -5.05 -6.63 4.66
N LEU A 101 -5.75 -7.26 5.60
CA LEU A 101 -6.30 -8.60 5.50
C LEU A 101 -7.82 -8.57 5.65
N ASN A 102 -8.50 -9.50 4.99
CA ASN A 102 -9.93 -9.77 5.18
C ASN A 102 -10.17 -11.29 5.14
N ASP A 103 -11.41 -11.73 5.36
CA ASP A 103 -11.75 -13.16 5.39
C ASP A 103 -11.41 -13.91 4.09
N PHE A 104 -11.38 -13.19 2.95
CA PHE A 104 -11.05 -13.79 1.66
C PHE A 104 -9.55 -14.00 1.47
N ASN A 105 -8.73 -12.99 1.78
CA ASN A 105 -7.30 -13.02 1.47
C ASN A 105 -6.41 -13.51 2.62
N GLU A 106 -6.91 -13.50 3.86
CA GLU A 106 -6.16 -13.77 5.09
C GLU A 106 -5.24 -15.00 5.00
N LYS A 107 -5.81 -16.16 4.66
CA LYS A 107 -5.05 -17.42 4.67
C LYS A 107 -3.89 -17.42 3.66
N VAL A 108 -4.10 -16.81 2.51
CA VAL A 108 -3.09 -16.72 1.45
C VAL A 108 -2.03 -15.70 1.85
N MET A 109 -2.47 -14.52 2.32
CA MET A 109 -1.57 -13.44 2.73
C MET A 109 -0.71 -13.84 3.94
N GLU A 110 -1.29 -14.46 4.97
CA GLU A 110 -0.52 -14.96 6.11
C GLU A 110 0.52 -16.01 5.72
N LYS A 111 0.20 -16.85 4.73
CA LYS A 111 1.19 -17.79 4.19
C LYS A 111 2.34 -17.06 3.52
N ILE A 112 2.05 -16.09 2.65
CA ILE A 112 3.07 -15.30 1.95
C ILE A 112 3.92 -14.52 2.97
N ILE A 113 3.30 -13.86 3.94
CA ILE A 113 3.97 -13.11 5.01
C ILE A 113 4.96 -14.00 5.76
N ARG A 114 4.54 -15.21 6.18
CA ARG A 114 5.42 -16.19 6.84
C ARG A 114 6.55 -16.69 5.95
N GLU A 115 6.27 -16.95 4.67
CA GLU A 115 7.29 -17.38 3.69
C GLU A 115 8.35 -16.30 3.44
N HIS A 116 7.98 -15.03 3.64
CA HIS A 116 8.91 -13.89 3.59
C HIS A 116 9.65 -13.64 4.93
N GLY A 117 9.39 -14.44 5.95
CA GLY A 117 9.96 -14.24 7.29
C GLY A 117 9.41 -13.03 8.03
N LEU A 118 8.23 -12.57 7.65
CA LEU A 118 7.55 -11.41 8.22
C LEU A 118 6.43 -11.83 9.18
N GLU A 119 5.96 -10.89 9.99
CA GLU A 119 4.83 -11.03 10.90
C GLU A 119 3.79 -9.93 10.62
N PHE A 120 2.50 -10.30 10.65
CA PHE A 120 1.41 -9.33 10.58
C PHE A 120 0.96 -8.97 12.00
N ILE A 121 0.96 -7.67 12.30
CA ILE A 121 0.50 -7.12 13.56
C ILE A 121 -0.72 -6.25 13.27
N GLU A 122 -1.89 -6.66 13.72
CA GLU A 122 -3.11 -5.89 13.54
C GLU A 122 -3.06 -4.57 14.33
N LEU A 123 -3.21 -3.45 13.64
CA LEU A 123 -3.29 -2.12 14.24
C LEU A 123 -4.73 -1.76 14.61
N PHE A 124 -5.66 -2.05 13.73
CA PHE A 124 -7.10 -1.85 13.92
C PHE A 124 -7.91 -2.59 12.85
N SER A 125 -9.21 -2.69 13.06
CA SER A 125 -10.15 -3.16 12.05
C SER A 125 -11.22 -2.11 11.74
N CYS A 126 -11.70 -2.09 10.50
CA CYS A 126 -12.74 -1.17 10.04
C CYS A 126 -13.68 -1.87 9.04
N ASP A 127 -14.82 -1.22 8.80
CA ASP A 127 -15.78 -1.64 7.78
C ASP A 127 -15.42 -1.10 6.40
N THR A 128 -16.04 -1.64 5.36
CA THR A 128 -15.89 -1.16 3.99
C THR A 128 -16.76 0.07 3.74
N TYR A 129 -16.19 1.08 3.09
CA TYR A 129 -16.84 2.29 2.65
C TYR A 129 -16.66 2.50 1.15
N VAL A 130 -17.58 3.23 0.56
CA VAL A 130 -17.49 3.71 -0.82
C VAL A 130 -16.84 5.09 -0.82
N TYR A 131 -15.71 5.23 -1.49
CA TYR A 131 -15.01 6.51 -1.65
C TYR A 131 -15.35 7.13 -2.99
N LEU A 132 -15.85 8.33 -2.95
CA LEU A 132 -16.32 9.07 -4.12
C LEU A 132 -16.16 10.58 -3.94
N TRP A 133 -16.25 11.35 -5.02
CA TRP A 133 -16.20 12.80 -4.95
C TRP A 133 -17.54 13.40 -4.50
N SER A 134 -17.53 14.57 -3.87
CA SER A 134 -18.70 15.20 -3.24
C SER A 134 -19.83 15.57 -4.21
N GLY A 135 -19.55 15.70 -5.51
CA GLY A 135 -20.55 15.93 -6.56
C GLY A 135 -21.04 14.65 -7.26
N HIS A 136 -20.65 13.46 -6.75
CA HIS A 136 -21.14 12.19 -7.29
C HIS A 136 -22.66 12.07 -7.09
N PRO A 137 -23.43 11.48 -8.04
CA PRO A 137 -24.88 11.30 -7.90
C PRO A 137 -25.34 10.59 -6.63
N LEU A 138 -24.50 9.72 -6.05
CA LEU A 138 -24.78 9.01 -4.79
C LEU A 138 -24.26 9.74 -3.53
N ALA A 139 -23.63 10.91 -3.65
CA ALA A 139 -22.99 11.59 -2.52
C ALA A 139 -23.97 12.03 -1.39
N GLY A 140 -25.26 12.10 -1.68
CA GLY A 140 -26.30 12.43 -0.69
C GLY A 140 -26.90 11.23 0.07
N GLN A 141 -26.41 10.03 -0.18
CA GLN A 141 -26.86 8.81 0.47
C GLN A 141 -26.23 8.63 1.85
N GLU A 142 -26.94 8.02 2.79
CA GLU A 142 -26.39 7.63 4.10
C GLU A 142 -25.66 6.28 4.04
N VAL A 143 -26.10 5.39 3.15
CA VAL A 143 -25.54 4.05 2.90
C VAL A 143 -25.72 3.74 1.42
N ILE A 144 -24.73 3.12 0.78
CA ILE A 144 -24.75 2.73 -0.63
C ILE A 144 -24.65 1.21 -0.75
N SER A 145 -25.43 0.60 -1.66
CA SER A 145 -25.35 -0.82 -1.98
C SER A 145 -24.49 -1.08 -3.22
N MET A 146 -23.96 -2.31 -3.36
CA MET A 146 -23.25 -2.73 -4.58
C MET A 146 -24.14 -2.64 -5.83
N GLU A 147 -25.45 -2.90 -5.70
CA GLU A 147 -26.41 -2.79 -6.80
C GLU A 147 -26.50 -1.35 -7.35
N GLU A 148 -26.52 -0.34 -6.48
CA GLU A 148 -26.51 1.08 -6.88
C GLU A 148 -25.19 1.48 -7.55
N LEU A 149 -24.08 0.88 -7.14
CA LEU A 149 -22.75 1.11 -7.70
C LEU A 149 -22.56 0.50 -9.11
N ASP A 150 -23.35 -0.47 -9.51
CA ASP A 150 -23.31 -1.10 -10.84
C ASP A 150 -23.49 -0.09 -12.01
N ALA A 151 -24.13 1.04 -11.74
CA ALA A 151 -24.31 2.10 -12.71
C ALA A 151 -23.03 2.92 -12.99
N TYR A 152 -22.01 2.82 -12.12
CA TYR A 152 -20.81 3.64 -12.13
C TYR A 152 -19.55 2.81 -12.32
N PRO A 153 -18.46 3.38 -12.89
CA PRO A 153 -17.17 2.69 -12.95
C PRO A 153 -16.55 2.51 -11.56
N CYS A 154 -16.10 1.29 -11.27
CA CYS A 154 -15.23 1.03 -10.12
C CYS A 154 -13.77 1.36 -10.50
N LEU A 155 -13.05 1.99 -9.60
CA LEU A 155 -11.62 2.24 -9.72
C LEU A 155 -10.86 1.32 -8.76
N SER A 156 -9.77 0.76 -9.24
CA SER A 156 -8.89 -0.13 -8.47
C SER A 156 -7.44 0.23 -8.76
N PHE A 157 -6.56 -0.01 -7.79
CA PHE A 157 -5.12 0.10 -8.02
C PHE A 157 -4.60 -1.13 -8.76
N ASP A 158 -3.82 -0.87 -9.82
CA ASP A 158 -3.21 -1.94 -10.60
C ASP A 158 -2.08 -2.61 -9.82
N GLN A 159 -2.15 -3.93 -9.70
CA GLN A 159 -1.15 -4.74 -9.01
C GLN A 159 -0.04 -5.24 -9.97
N GLY A 160 0.04 -4.71 -11.19
CA GLY A 160 1.07 -5.03 -12.16
C GLY A 160 1.11 -6.52 -12.53
N GLU A 161 2.28 -7.12 -12.56
CA GLU A 161 2.47 -8.54 -12.91
C GLU A 161 1.89 -9.49 -11.85
N HIS A 162 1.73 -9.03 -10.60
CA HIS A 162 1.22 -9.81 -9.47
C HIS A 162 -0.29 -9.57 -9.23
N HIS A 163 -1.10 -9.59 -10.29
CA HIS A 163 -2.53 -9.27 -10.29
C HIS A 163 -3.47 -10.36 -9.73
N SER A 164 -3.02 -11.10 -8.72
CA SER A 164 -3.87 -12.03 -7.97
C SER A 164 -4.96 -11.28 -7.20
N LEU A 165 -6.19 -11.82 -7.17
CA LEU A 165 -7.28 -11.26 -6.37
C LEU A 165 -6.96 -11.19 -4.86
N TYR A 166 -6.07 -12.05 -4.38
CA TYR A 166 -5.61 -12.03 -2.98
C TYR A 166 -4.68 -10.85 -2.67
N LEU A 167 -4.08 -10.23 -3.68
CA LEU A 167 -3.18 -9.08 -3.56
C LEU A 167 -3.86 -7.76 -3.93
N ALA A 168 -5.17 -7.78 -4.26
CA ALA A 168 -5.93 -6.56 -4.51
C ALA A 168 -5.91 -5.64 -3.27
N GLU A 169 -5.88 -4.34 -3.49
CA GLU A 169 -5.88 -3.34 -2.41
C GLU A 169 -7.28 -2.98 -1.95
N GLU A 170 -8.28 -3.24 -2.78
CA GLU A 170 -9.67 -2.93 -2.49
C GLU A 170 -10.44 -4.18 -2.05
N MET A 171 -11.41 -3.94 -1.18
CA MET A 171 -12.39 -4.93 -0.77
C MET A 171 -13.25 -5.37 -1.95
N LYS A 172 -13.97 -6.49 -1.80
CA LYS A 172 -14.82 -7.03 -2.88
C LYS A 172 -14.04 -7.36 -4.16
N SER A 173 -12.78 -7.76 -4.06
CA SER A 173 -11.94 -8.10 -5.22
C SER A 173 -12.51 -9.24 -6.08
N THR A 174 -13.40 -10.05 -5.53
CA THR A 174 -14.11 -11.14 -6.23
C THR A 174 -15.44 -10.73 -6.87
N TYR A 175 -15.87 -9.48 -6.67
CA TYR A 175 -17.10 -8.99 -7.28
C TYR A 175 -16.95 -8.85 -8.80
N ASP A 176 -17.99 -9.22 -9.56
CA ASP A 176 -17.99 -9.11 -11.03
C ASP A 176 -18.38 -7.69 -11.46
N TYR A 177 -17.39 -6.79 -11.44
CA TYR A 177 -17.59 -5.39 -11.81
C TYR A 177 -17.90 -5.24 -13.29
N LYS A 178 -19.07 -4.73 -13.64
CA LYS A 178 -19.45 -4.41 -15.02
C LYS A 178 -18.52 -3.39 -15.70
N ARG A 179 -17.94 -2.48 -14.90
CA ARG A 179 -17.03 -1.42 -15.36
C ARG A 179 -15.92 -1.27 -14.33
N LEU A 180 -14.73 -1.74 -14.68
CA LEU A 180 -13.54 -1.64 -13.85
C LEU A 180 -12.47 -0.87 -14.60
N ILE A 181 -11.88 0.13 -13.95
CA ILE A 181 -10.74 0.90 -14.46
C ILE A 181 -9.61 0.78 -13.45
N LYS A 182 -8.43 0.40 -13.92
CA LYS A 182 -7.24 0.31 -13.09
C LYS A 182 -6.35 1.52 -13.28
N ALA A 183 -5.78 2.01 -12.19
CA ALA A 183 -4.80 3.09 -12.16
C ALA A 183 -3.64 2.69 -11.25
N ASN A 184 -2.47 3.23 -11.48
CA ASN A 184 -1.27 2.92 -10.71
C ASN A 184 -0.79 4.07 -9.82
N ASP A 185 -1.54 5.15 -9.77
CA ASP A 185 -1.26 6.28 -8.89
C ASP A 185 -2.56 6.98 -8.42
N ARG A 186 -2.46 7.59 -7.26
CA ARG A 186 -3.59 8.27 -6.60
C ARG A 186 -4.10 9.48 -7.38
N ALA A 187 -3.24 10.28 -7.98
CA ALA A 187 -3.64 11.48 -8.67
C ALA A 187 -4.50 11.13 -9.91
N THR A 188 -4.07 10.14 -10.68
CA THR A 188 -4.84 9.60 -11.80
C THR A 188 -6.18 9.04 -11.34
N LEU A 189 -6.19 8.26 -10.24
CA LEU A 189 -7.41 7.67 -9.67
C LEU A 189 -8.42 8.77 -9.28
N LEU A 190 -8.01 9.82 -8.59
CA LEU A 190 -8.87 10.93 -8.19
C LEU A 190 -9.42 11.72 -9.40
N ASN A 191 -8.62 11.93 -10.44
CA ASN A 191 -9.05 12.56 -11.66
C ASN A 191 -10.12 11.73 -12.41
N LEU A 192 -9.91 10.41 -12.48
CA LEU A 192 -10.89 9.47 -13.06
C LEU A 192 -12.19 9.44 -12.25
N MET A 193 -12.08 9.44 -10.92
CA MET A 193 -13.22 9.47 -10.01
C MET A 193 -14.13 10.67 -10.28
N ARG A 194 -13.55 11.86 -10.37
CA ARG A 194 -14.30 13.08 -10.67
C ARG A 194 -14.80 13.14 -12.11
N GLY A 195 -13.96 12.76 -13.07
CA GLY A 195 -14.27 12.88 -14.51
C GLY A 195 -15.34 11.90 -15.00
N LEU A 196 -15.47 10.75 -14.35
CA LEU A 196 -16.35 9.65 -14.78
C LEU A 196 -17.48 9.36 -13.78
N ASN A 197 -17.63 10.12 -12.70
CA ASN A 197 -18.47 9.75 -11.56
C ASN A 197 -18.16 8.31 -11.11
N ALA A 198 -16.88 8.00 -10.98
CA ALA A 198 -16.42 6.70 -10.56
C ALA A 198 -16.25 6.65 -9.02
N TYR A 199 -16.09 5.44 -8.50
CA TYR A 199 -15.88 5.20 -7.07
C TYR A 199 -14.76 4.19 -6.85
N THR A 200 -14.25 4.12 -5.62
CA THR A 200 -13.45 2.98 -5.15
C THR A 200 -13.92 2.55 -3.76
N LEU A 201 -13.49 1.38 -3.30
CA LEU A 201 -13.79 0.91 -1.94
C LEU A 201 -12.59 1.21 -1.02
N CYS A 202 -12.88 1.62 0.21
CA CYS A 202 -11.85 2.05 1.16
C CYS A 202 -12.21 1.72 2.61
N SER A 203 -11.29 2.02 3.52
CA SER A 203 -11.44 1.85 4.97
C SER A 203 -12.38 2.86 5.65
N GLY A 204 -12.91 3.83 4.93
CA GLY A 204 -13.69 4.92 5.51
C GLY A 204 -12.86 5.97 6.27
N ILE A 205 -11.58 5.73 6.50
CA ILE A 205 -10.69 6.67 7.18
C ILE A 205 -10.17 7.67 6.16
N ILE A 206 -10.82 8.83 6.10
CA ILE A 206 -10.44 9.93 5.22
C ILE A 206 -9.61 10.94 5.99
N CYS A 207 -8.57 11.45 5.35
CA CYS A 207 -7.77 12.56 5.86
C CYS A 207 -8.16 13.83 5.11
N GLU A 208 -9.24 14.51 5.54
CA GLU A 208 -9.71 15.78 4.96
C GLU A 208 -8.61 16.85 4.92
N GLU A 209 -7.71 16.83 5.89
CA GLU A 209 -6.56 17.72 5.94
C GLU A 209 -5.62 17.60 4.73
N LEU A 210 -5.61 16.44 4.06
CA LEU A 210 -4.77 16.18 2.90
C LEU A 210 -5.48 16.42 1.56
N TYR A 211 -6.81 16.22 1.52
CA TYR A 211 -7.58 16.23 0.27
C TYR A 211 -8.76 17.19 0.26
N GLY A 212 -8.98 17.93 1.36
CA GLY A 212 -10.14 18.81 1.52
C GLY A 212 -11.46 18.04 1.57
N SER A 213 -12.56 18.78 1.44
CA SER A 213 -13.94 18.24 1.46
C SER A 213 -14.46 17.80 0.09
N ASP A 214 -13.58 17.74 -0.94
CA ASP A 214 -13.98 17.38 -2.29
C ASP A 214 -14.29 15.88 -2.46
N TYR A 215 -13.91 15.07 -1.49
CA TYR A 215 -14.11 13.62 -1.48
C TYR A 215 -14.70 13.16 -0.16
N MET A 216 -15.47 12.09 -0.20
CA MET A 216 -16.16 11.56 0.99
C MET A 216 -16.19 10.02 0.97
N ALA A 217 -16.37 9.42 2.14
CA ALA A 217 -16.63 8.00 2.28
C ALA A 217 -18.01 7.78 2.85
N ILE A 218 -18.78 6.93 2.20
CA ILE A 218 -20.15 6.56 2.60
C ILE A 218 -20.14 5.06 2.92
N PRO A 219 -20.77 4.60 4.02
CA PRO A 219 -20.83 3.20 4.37
C PRO A 219 -21.37 2.32 3.23
N LEU A 220 -20.71 1.18 2.97
CA LEU A 220 -21.23 0.17 2.06
C LEU A 220 -22.19 -0.75 2.81
N LYS A 221 -23.36 -1.01 2.24
CA LYS A 221 -24.40 -1.89 2.83
C LYS A 221 -23.90 -3.32 3.02
N GLU A 222 -23.25 -3.88 2.00
CA GLU A 222 -22.65 -5.21 1.99
C GLU A 222 -21.21 -5.17 2.52
N THR A 223 -21.03 -4.60 3.71
CA THR A 223 -19.70 -4.38 4.29
C THR A 223 -18.92 -5.67 4.52
N GLU A 224 -17.61 -5.57 4.47
CA GLU A 224 -16.65 -6.58 4.91
C GLU A 224 -15.69 -5.93 5.91
N LYS A 225 -15.08 -6.75 6.77
CA LYS A 225 -14.06 -6.27 7.70
C LYS A 225 -12.70 -6.20 7.02
N MET A 226 -12.03 -5.06 7.17
CA MET A 226 -10.61 -4.89 6.90
C MET A 226 -9.85 -4.92 8.23
N ARG A 227 -8.79 -5.71 8.31
CA ARG A 227 -7.79 -5.67 9.38
C ARG A 227 -6.51 -5.09 8.82
N ILE A 228 -6.08 -3.97 9.35
CA ILE A 228 -4.87 -3.25 8.92
C ILE A 228 -3.70 -3.66 9.83
#